data_03d509e577830dfeace2088eae470c52
#
_entry.id   03d509e577830dfeace2088eae470c52
#
_cell.length_a   1.000
_cell.length_b   1.000
_cell.length_c   1.000
_cell.angle_alpha   90.00
_cell.angle_beta   90.00
_cell.angle_gamma   90.00
#
_symmetry.space_group_name_H-M   'P 1'
#
loop_
_entity.id
_entity.type
_entity.pdbx_description
1 polymer ?
#
loop_
_entity_poly.entity_id
_entity_poly.type
_entity_poly.pdbx_seq_one_letter_code
_entity_poly.pdbx_strand_id
1 'polypeptide(L)'
;MKFVSWNVNGLRACMGKGFLDFFTAADADVFCLQETKLQAGQIDFAPEGYHAYWNYAVKKGYSGTAVFSRQEPLSVSMGLGIEAHDQEGRVIALEYPDLYFVCVYTPNAQAELTRLAYRMEWEDAFRGYLCALDAKKPVVVCGDMNVAHEEIDLKNPKTNRGNAGFTDEERGKFTQLLGAGFTDTFRALHPGLEQAYTWWSYRFRSRERNTGWRIDYFLTSNRLFPRVKDAAIHADVYGSDHCPVSLTLD
;
A
#
# COMPACT_ATOMS: atom_id res chain seq x y z
N MET A 1 7.64 -10.33 -13.63
CA MET A 1 6.40 -10.31 -12.83
C MET A 1 6.01 -8.88 -12.53
N LYS A 2 4.75 -8.51 -12.80
CA LYS A 2 4.25 -7.13 -12.62
C LYS A 2 3.24 -7.05 -11.48
N PHE A 3 3.47 -6.14 -10.57
CA PHE A 3 2.61 -5.87 -9.42
C PHE A 3 2.02 -4.47 -9.51
N VAL A 4 0.77 -4.30 -9.13
CA VAL A 4 0.10 -2.99 -9.01
C VAL A 4 -0.57 -2.88 -7.66
N SER A 5 -0.49 -1.69 -7.06
CA SER A 5 -1.15 -1.35 -5.80
C SER A 5 -1.92 -0.05 -5.94
N TRP A 6 -3.17 -0.01 -5.46
CA TRP A 6 -4.00 1.18 -5.50
C TRP A 6 -4.92 1.31 -4.29
N ASN A 7 -4.77 2.36 -3.51
CA ASN A 7 -5.79 2.76 -2.56
C ASN A 7 -6.95 3.40 -3.33
N VAL A 8 -8.09 2.73 -3.36
CA VAL A 8 -9.26 3.13 -4.17
C VAL A 8 -10.25 4.02 -3.42
N ASN A 9 -10.02 4.27 -2.13
CA ASN A 9 -10.90 5.08 -1.27
C ASN A 9 -12.40 4.75 -1.44
N GLY A 10 -12.72 3.47 -1.51
CA GLY A 10 -14.04 2.91 -1.79
C GLY A 10 -14.18 2.38 -3.21
N LEU A 11 -14.08 1.05 -3.37
CA LEU A 11 -14.03 0.41 -4.69
C LEU A 11 -15.26 0.71 -5.54
N ARG A 12 -16.47 0.69 -4.96
CA ARG A 12 -17.71 1.00 -5.73
C ARG A 12 -17.67 2.37 -6.38
N ALA A 13 -17.16 3.37 -5.66
CA ALA A 13 -17.05 4.73 -6.21
C ALA A 13 -15.96 4.83 -7.28
N CYS A 14 -14.85 4.12 -7.08
CA CYS A 14 -13.71 4.09 -8.00
C CYS A 14 -14.07 3.37 -9.32
N MET A 15 -14.89 2.30 -9.26
CA MET A 15 -15.37 1.57 -10.45
C MET A 15 -16.13 2.49 -11.42
N GLY A 16 -16.92 3.43 -10.92
CA GLY A 16 -17.60 4.42 -11.75
C GLY A 16 -16.68 5.51 -12.33
N LYS A 17 -15.38 5.46 -12.07
CA LYS A 17 -14.41 6.50 -12.43
C LYS A 17 -13.17 5.95 -13.16
N GLY A 18 -13.33 4.88 -13.92
CA GLY A 18 -12.25 4.32 -14.76
C GLY A 18 -11.39 3.24 -14.10
N PHE A 19 -11.77 2.71 -12.95
CA PHE A 19 -11.05 1.61 -12.30
C PHE A 19 -10.83 0.41 -13.24
N LEU A 20 -11.91 -0.05 -13.92
CA LEU A 20 -11.85 -1.22 -14.79
C LEU A 20 -10.94 -1.01 -16.00
N ASP A 21 -10.94 0.19 -16.57
CA ASP A 21 -10.08 0.53 -17.71
C ASP A 21 -8.60 0.41 -17.31
N PHE A 22 -8.24 0.97 -16.15
CA PHE A 22 -6.88 0.86 -15.65
C PHE A 22 -6.52 -0.56 -15.22
N PHE A 23 -7.42 -1.27 -14.52
CA PHE A 23 -7.20 -2.65 -14.10
C PHE A 23 -6.87 -3.55 -15.31
N THR A 24 -7.65 -3.41 -16.39
CA THR A 24 -7.45 -4.18 -17.61
C THR A 24 -6.16 -3.77 -18.34
N ALA A 25 -5.93 -2.47 -18.51
CA ALA A 25 -4.74 -1.96 -19.22
C ALA A 25 -3.44 -2.25 -18.47
N ALA A 26 -3.48 -2.28 -17.15
CA ALA A 26 -2.32 -2.59 -16.31
C ALA A 26 -1.81 -4.01 -16.55
N ASP A 27 -2.70 -4.95 -16.85
CA ASP A 27 -2.36 -6.36 -17.14
C ASP A 27 -1.35 -6.95 -16.14
N ALA A 28 -1.64 -6.74 -14.86
CA ALA A 28 -0.73 -7.10 -13.76
C ALA A 28 -0.82 -8.59 -13.43
N ASP A 29 0.29 -9.21 -13.02
CA ASP A 29 0.29 -10.55 -12.44
C ASP A 29 -0.38 -10.57 -11.07
N VAL A 30 -0.17 -9.50 -10.28
CA VAL A 30 -0.80 -9.28 -8.99
C VAL A 30 -1.28 -7.83 -8.89
N PHE A 31 -2.56 -7.64 -8.61
CA PHE A 31 -3.17 -6.33 -8.41
C PHE A 31 -3.79 -6.25 -7.02
N CYS A 32 -3.41 -5.30 -6.20
CA CYS A 32 -3.95 -5.15 -4.86
C CYS A 32 -4.61 -3.80 -4.60
N LEU A 33 -5.56 -3.82 -3.70
CA LEU A 33 -6.37 -2.66 -3.32
C LEU A 33 -6.32 -2.42 -1.83
N GLN A 34 -6.33 -1.15 -1.47
CA GLN A 34 -6.53 -0.68 -0.09
C GLN A 34 -7.79 0.19 -0.05
N GLU A 35 -8.38 0.29 1.12
CA GLU A 35 -9.65 1.00 1.36
C GLU A 35 -10.78 0.58 0.41
N THR A 36 -11.00 -0.72 0.29
CA THR A 36 -12.13 -1.22 -0.50
C THR A 36 -13.48 -0.77 0.04
N LYS A 37 -13.58 -0.58 1.37
CA LYS A 37 -14.78 -0.15 2.12
C LYS A 37 -15.99 -1.04 1.87
N LEU A 38 -15.74 -2.33 1.63
CA LEU A 38 -16.74 -3.34 1.27
C LEU A 38 -16.96 -4.35 2.40
N GLN A 39 -18.09 -5.05 2.26
CA GLN A 39 -18.39 -6.29 2.94
C GLN A 39 -18.69 -7.38 1.89
N ALA A 40 -18.60 -8.64 2.29
CA ALA A 40 -18.89 -9.76 1.40
C ALA A 40 -20.27 -9.60 0.72
N GLY A 41 -20.34 -9.87 -0.57
CA GLY A 41 -21.57 -9.81 -1.36
C GLY A 41 -22.04 -8.40 -1.77
N GLN A 42 -21.27 -7.35 -1.48
CA GLN A 42 -21.64 -5.97 -1.88
C GLN A 42 -21.23 -5.60 -3.30
N ILE A 43 -20.42 -6.40 -3.94
CA ILE A 43 -19.94 -6.21 -5.31
C ILE A 43 -19.79 -7.59 -5.96
N ASP A 44 -20.12 -7.65 -7.24
CA ASP A 44 -19.81 -8.78 -8.10
C ASP A 44 -18.63 -8.40 -8.99
N PHE A 45 -17.41 -8.57 -8.45
CA PHE A 45 -16.17 -8.31 -9.16
C PHE A 45 -15.26 -9.52 -9.05
N ALA A 46 -15.32 -10.35 -10.08
CA ALA A 46 -14.52 -11.55 -10.26
C ALA A 46 -13.81 -11.48 -11.62
N PRO A 47 -12.66 -10.77 -11.71
CA PRO A 47 -11.97 -10.60 -12.97
C PRO A 47 -11.47 -11.94 -13.51
N GLU A 48 -11.74 -12.18 -14.80
CA GLU A 48 -11.36 -13.43 -15.46
C GLU A 48 -9.84 -13.63 -15.41
N GLY A 49 -9.40 -14.85 -15.10
CA GLY A 49 -8.00 -15.22 -15.00
C GLY A 49 -7.31 -14.77 -13.70
N TYR A 50 -8.08 -14.34 -12.71
CA TYR A 50 -7.56 -13.99 -11.40
C TYR A 50 -8.21 -14.77 -10.27
N HIS A 51 -7.42 -15.17 -9.30
CA HIS A 51 -7.84 -15.60 -7.97
C HIS A 51 -7.99 -14.36 -7.10
N ALA A 52 -9.16 -14.19 -6.45
CA ALA A 52 -9.49 -13.00 -5.68
C ALA A 52 -9.51 -13.30 -4.18
N TYR A 53 -8.81 -12.47 -3.41
CA TYR A 53 -8.71 -12.58 -1.95
C TYR A 53 -9.14 -11.26 -1.32
N TRP A 54 -10.11 -11.33 -0.39
CA TRP A 54 -10.71 -10.16 0.24
C TRP A 54 -10.53 -10.23 1.75
N ASN A 55 -10.07 -9.15 2.35
CA ASN A 55 -10.02 -9.00 3.79
C ASN A 55 -10.85 -7.79 4.20
N TYR A 56 -12.00 -8.06 4.81
CA TYR A 56 -12.98 -7.04 5.18
C TYR A 56 -12.77 -6.59 6.62
N ALA A 57 -12.98 -5.29 6.88
CA ALA A 57 -13.08 -4.80 8.26
C ALA A 57 -14.38 -5.28 8.91
N VAL A 58 -14.35 -5.49 10.21
CA VAL A 58 -15.57 -5.76 11.01
C VAL A 58 -16.53 -4.56 10.92
N LYS A 59 -15.99 -3.34 10.96
CA LYS A 59 -16.75 -2.10 10.77
C LYS A 59 -17.12 -1.93 9.31
N LYS A 60 -18.43 -1.89 9.02
CA LYS A 60 -18.95 -1.69 7.66
C LYS A 60 -18.54 -0.35 7.06
N GLY A 61 -18.23 -0.34 5.77
CA GLY A 61 -17.89 0.87 5.01
C GLY A 61 -16.54 1.50 5.41
N TYR A 62 -15.64 0.72 6.00
CA TYR A 62 -14.37 1.19 6.52
C TYR A 62 -13.24 0.25 6.11
N SER A 63 -12.02 0.79 5.84
CA SER A 63 -10.81 0.02 5.57
C SER A 63 -11.02 -1.11 4.53
N GLY A 64 -10.44 -2.27 4.74
CA GLY A 64 -10.52 -3.43 3.87
C GLY A 64 -9.49 -3.43 2.76
N THR A 65 -8.92 -4.61 2.47
CA THR A 65 -7.96 -4.84 1.40
C THR A 65 -8.44 -5.95 0.48
N ALA A 66 -7.91 -5.98 -0.75
CA ALA A 66 -8.13 -7.06 -1.69
C ALA A 66 -6.87 -7.33 -2.51
N VAL A 67 -6.68 -8.57 -2.94
CA VAL A 67 -5.61 -8.97 -3.85
C VAL A 67 -6.18 -9.85 -4.94
N PHE A 68 -5.84 -9.55 -6.18
CA PHE A 68 -6.14 -10.33 -7.37
C PHE A 68 -4.83 -10.87 -7.93
N SER A 69 -4.69 -12.19 -8.02
CA SER A 69 -3.48 -12.86 -8.49
C SER A 69 -3.79 -13.78 -9.65
N ARG A 70 -3.00 -13.70 -10.73
CA ARG A 70 -3.12 -14.64 -11.86
C ARG A 70 -2.64 -16.03 -11.48
N GLN A 71 -1.57 -16.12 -10.73
CA GLN A 71 -1.07 -17.38 -10.19
C GLN A 71 -1.75 -17.68 -8.86
N GLU A 72 -2.26 -18.90 -8.69
CA GLU A 72 -2.75 -19.36 -7.40
C GLU A 72 -1.59 -19.46 -6.40
N PRO A 73 -1.65 -18.81 -5.24
CA PRO A 73 -0.61 -18.89 -4.22
C PRO A 73 -0.62 -20.24 -3.51
N LEU A 74 0.51 -20.64 -2.95
CA LEU A 74 0.64 -21.84 -2.11
C LEU A 74 -0.17 -21.73 -0.81
N SER A 75 -0.23 -20.51 -0.27
CA SER A 75 -1.05 -20.20 0.92
C SER A 75 -1.44 -18.72 0.94
N VAL A 76 -2.51 -18.42 1.67
CA VAL A 76 -3.03 -17.08 1.89
C VAL A 76 -3.22 -16.88 3.39
N SER A 77 -2.73 -15.75 3.92
CA SER A 77 -3.01 -15.34 5.30
C SER A 77 -3.62 -13.94 5.35
N MET A 78 -4.57 -13.77 6.27
CA MET A 78 -5.27 -12.51 6.51
C MET A 78 -4.84 -11.96 7.87
N GLY A 79 -4.45 -10.67 7.90
CA GLY A 79 -3.99 -10.02 9.12
C GLY A 79 -2.57 -10.38 9.52
N LEU A 80 -2.22 -10.01 10.75
CA LEU A 80 -0.91 -10.24 11.37
C LEU A 80 -0.90 -11.47 12.30
N GLY A 81 -2.06 -12.10 12.50
CA GLY A 81 -2.27 -13.15 13.51
C GLY A 81 -2.40 -12.57 14.93
N ILE A 82 -2.75 -11.29 15.06
CA ILE A 82 -2.95 -10.57 16.32
C ILE A 82 -4.38 -10.01 16.31
N GLU A 83 -5.27 -10.56 17.14
CA GLU A 83 -6.70 -10.24 17.14
C GLU A 83 -6.95 -8.71 17.22
N ALA A 84 -6.23 -8.00 18.08
CA ALA A 84 -6.36 -6.54 18.24
C ALA A 84 -5.99 -5.74 16.99
N HIS A 85 -5.21 -6.30 16.08
CA HIS A 85 -4.75 -5.66 14.84
C HIS A 85 -5.50 -6.12 13.60
N ASP A 86 -6.23 -7.23 13.67
CA ASP A 86 -6.82 -7.89 12.50
C ASP A 86 -8.30 -7.55 12.27
N GLN A 87 -8.89 -6.65 13.09
CA GLN A 87 -10.31 -6.27 12.99
C GLN A 87 -10.63 -5.33 11.81
N GLU A 88 -9.61 -4.74 11.21
CA GLU A 88 -9.81 -3.67 10.21
C GLU A 88 -9.47 -4.11 8.77
N GLY A 89 -9.19 -5.42 8.53
CA GLY A 89 -8.96 -5.96 7.19
C GLY A 89 -7.78 -5.32 6.46
N ARG A 90 -6.64 -5.14 7.14
CA ARG A 90 -5.52 -4.31 6.67
C ARG A 90 -4.41 -5.05 5.95
N VAL A 91 -4.30 -6.36 6.12
CA VAL A 91 -3.17 -7.14 5.58
C VAL A 91 -3.67 -8.40 4.89
N ILE A 92 -3.17 -8.66 3.69
CA ILE A 92 -3.27 -9.94 2.98
C ILE A 92 -1.86 -10.35 2.58
N ALA A 93 -1.44 -11.55 2.93
CA ALA A 93 -0.18 -12.11 2.47
C ALA A 93 -0.41 -13.35 1.62
N LEU A 94 0.22 -13.40 0.46
CA LEU A 94 0.24 -14.53 -0.46
C LEU A 94 1.62 -15.18 -0.45
N GLU A 95 1.68 -16.49 -0.33
CA GLU A 95 2.91 -17.26 -0.47
C GLU A 95 3.04 -17.81 -1.88
N TYR A 96 4.12 -17.48 -2.55
CA TYR A 96 4.53 -18.09 -3.82
C TYR A 96 5.74 -19.03 -3.61
N PRO A 97 6.12 -19.85 -4.60
CA PRO A 97 7.28 -20.73 -4.46
C PRO A 97 8.57 -20.02 -4.07
N ASP A 98 8.82 -18.82 -4.59
CA ASP A 98 10.08 -18.08 -4.47
C ASP A 98 9.99 -16.80 -3.63
N LEU A 99 8.79 -16.31 -3.29
CA LEU A 99 8.60 -15.08 -2.51
C LEU A 99 7.27 -15.06 -1.74
N TYR A 100 7.17 -14.15 -0.76
CA TYR A 100 5.90 -13.67 -0.22
C TYR A 100 5.52 -12.34 -0.84
N PHE A 101 4.23 -12.17 -1.11
CA PHE A 101 3.63 -10.88 -1.47
C PHE A 101 2.70 -10.41 -0.37
N VAL A 102 2.85 -9.18 0.09
CA VAL A 102 2.07 -8.60 1.19
C VAL A 102 1.42 -7.30 0.73
N CYS A 103 0.08 -7.28 0.70
CA CYS A 103 -0.71 -6.07 0.57
C CYS A 103 -1.01 -5.50 1.95
N VAL A 104 -0.78 -4.21 2.16
CA VAL A 104 -1.01 -3.54 3.43
C VAL A 104 -1.75 -2.22 3.28
N TYR A 105 -2.61 -1.92 4.26
CA TYR A 105 -3.19 -0.62 4.53
C TYR A 105 -2.89 -0.23 5.97
N THR A 106 -1.82 0.53 6.18
CA THR A 106 -1.36 0.95 7.51
C THR A 106 -2.41 1.86 8.19
N PRO A 107 -2.68 1.70 9.48
CA PRO A 107 -3.58 2.62 10.20
C PRO A 107 -3.13 4.07 10.08
N ASN A 108 -4.06 4.98 9.82
CA ASN A 108 -3.80 6.42 9.87
C ASN A 108 -3.81 6.91 11.32
N ALA A 109 -2.90 7.82 11.68
CA ALA A 109 -2.85 8.41 13.03
C ALA A 109 -4.05 9.33 13.34
N GLN A 110 -4.81 9.75 12.32
CA GLN A 110 -5.98 10.62 12.34
C GLN A 110 -5.67 12.06 12.77
N ALA A 111 -6.68 12.92 12.66
CA ALA A 111 -6.57 14.31 13.13
C ALA A 111 -6.21 14.33 14.62
N GLU A 112 -5.43 15.33 15.02
CA GLU A 112 -4.94 15.49 16.40
C GLU A 112 -4.19 14.26 16.94
N LEU A 113 -3.74 13.37 16.02
CA LEU A 113 -2.94 12.17 16.32
C LEU A 113 -3.62 11.20 17.33
N THR A 114 -4.95 11.16 17.32
CA THR A 114 -5.74 10.38 18.29
C THR A 114 -5.45 8.88 18.23
N ARG A 115 -4.91 8.37 17.12
CA ARG A 115 -4.53 6.96 16.94
C ARG A 115 -3.02 6.74 16.83
N LEU A 116 -2.19 7.74 17.10
CA LEU A 116 -0.73 7.62 16.92
C LEU A 116 -0.14 6.48 17.78
N ALA A 117 -0.52 6.40 19.06
CA ALA A 117 -0.02 5.34 19.95
C ALA A 117 -0.35 3.93 19.41
N TYR A 118 -1.62 3.69 19.02
CA TYR A 118 -2.04 2.43 18.41
C TYR A 118 -1.25 2.13 17.12
N ARG A 119 -1.06 3.15 16.29
CA ARG A 119 -0.30 3.00 15.05
C ARG A 119 1.13 2.57 15.31
N MET A 120 1.79 3.13 16.33
CA MET A 120 3.17 2.75 16.69
C MET A 120 3.29 1.29 17.10
N GLU A 121 2.33 0.79 17.89
CA GLU A 121 2.25 -0.63 18.26
C GLU A 121 2.00 -1.52 17.04
N TRP A 122 1.06 -1.10 16.19
CA TRP A 122 0.72 -1.83 14.97
C TRP A 122 1.91 -1.93 14.00
N GLU A 123 2.67 -0.86 13.82
CA GLU A 123 3.85 -0.85 12.95
C GLU A 123 5.00 -1.74 13.48
N ASP A 124 5.17 -1.82 14.80
CA ASP A 124 6.14 -2.77 15.40
C ASP A 124 5.72 -4.22 15.14
N ALA A 125 4.43 -4.53 15.29
CA ALA A 125 3.89 -5.85 14.99
C ALA A 125 4.03 -6.19 13.49
N PHE A 126 3.72 -5.23 12.62
CA PHE A 126 3.85 -5.40 11.17
C PHE A 126 5.30 -5.62 10.73
N ARG A 127 6.25 -4.84 11.26
CA ARG A 127 7.68 -5.05 11.02
C ARG A 127 8.13 -6.44 11.46
N GLY A 128 7.74 -6.87 12.65
CA GLY A 128 8.03 -8.23 13.15
C GLY A 128 7.47 -9.32 12.23
N TYR A 129 6.23 -9.14 11.76
CA TYR A 129 5.58 -10.04 10.81
C TYR A 129 6.36 -10.15 9.49
N LEU A 130 6.74 -9.01 8.89
CA LEU A 130 7.52 -9.00 7.65
C LEU A 130 8.91 -9.65 7.82
N CYS A 131 9.59 -9.40 8.93
CA CYS A 131 10.87 -10.04 9.23
C CYS A 131 10.72 -11.57 9.36
N ALA A 132 9.63 -12.05 9.96
CA ALA A 132 9.36 -13.48 10.08
C ALA A 132 9.07 -14.15 8.72
N LEU A 133 8.44 -13.44 7.78
CA LEU A 133 8.28 -13.88 6.40
C LEU A 133 9.60 -13.88 5.66
N ASP A 134 10.36 -12.77 5.76
CA ASP A 134 11.65 -12.62 5.07
C ASP A 134 12.69 -13.65 5.53
N ALA A 135 12.63 -14.10 6.77
CA ALA A 135 13.48 -15.19 7.24
C ALA A 135 13.27 -16.52 6.48
N LYS A 136 12.11 -16.69 5.84
CA LYS A 136 11.76 -17.89 5.04
C LYS A 136 12.00 -17.69 3.55
N LYS A 137 11.39 -16.65 2.97
CA LYS A 137 11.48 -16.29 1.56
C LYS A 137 11.53 -14.77 1.42
N PRO A 138 12.14 -14.22 0.35
CA PRO A 138 12.07 -12.79 0.07
C PRO A 138 10.64 -12.26 0.03
N VAL A 139 10.44 -11.01 0.41
CA VAL A 139 9.12 -10.38 0.50
C VAL A 139 9.03 -9.21 -0.47
N VAL A 140 7.90 -9.11 -1.16
CA VAL A 140 7.40 -7.88 -1.80
C VAL A 140 6.27 -7.35 -0.93
N VAL A 141 6.37 -6.11 -0.49
CA VAL A 141 5.33 -5.42 0.30
C VAL A 141 4.82 -4.24 -0.50
N CYS A 142 3.52 -4.05 -0.56
CA CYS A 142 2.95 -2.86 -1.17
C CYS A 142 1.70 -2.37 -0.47
N GLY A 143 1.41 -1.11 -0.65
CA GLY A 143 0.18 -0.51 -0.21
C GLY A 143 0.34 0.91 0.32
N ASP A 144 -0.74 1.41 0.89
CA ASP A 144 -0.77 2.69 1.56
C ASP A 144 -0.17 2.56 2.96
N MET A 145 1.03 3.11 3.12
CA MET A 145 1.77 3.12 4.39
C MET A 145 1.40 4.32 5.28
N ASN A 146 0.52 5.21 4.79
CA ASN A 146 0.05 6.41 5.50
C ASN A 146 1.19 7.25 6.10
N VAL A 147 2.35 7.30 5.46
CA VAL A 147 3.50 8.11 5.86
C VAL A 147 4.30 8.58 4.65
N ALA A 148 4.63 9.86 4.61
CA ALA A 148 5.71 10.39 3.76
C ALA A 148 7.01 10.23 4.54
N HIS A 149 7.98 9.46 4.00
CA HIS A 149 9.19 9.12 4.76
C HIS A 149 10.11 10.32 4.91
N GLU A 150 10.48 10.94 3.79
CA GLU A 150 11.44 12.05 3.76
C GLU A 150 10.78 13.36 3.33
N GLU A 151 11.46 14.49 3.52
CA GLU A 151 10.95 15.80 3.11
C GLU A 151 10.68 15.90 1.60
N ILE A 152 11.38 15.13 0.79
CA ILE A 152 11.17 15.04 -0.67
C ILE A 152 9.84 14.34 -1.02
N ASP A 153 9.27 13.59 -0.10
CA ASP A 153 8.08 12.77 -0.32
C ASP A 153 6.75 13.52 -0.12
N LEU A 154 6.80 14.81 0.22
CA LEU A 154 5.58 15.61 0.30
C LEU A 154 5.82 17.07 -0.07
N LYS A 155 4.75 17.73 -0.49
CA LYS A 155 4.73 19.18 -0.69
C LYS A 155 4.66 19.90 0.66
N ASN A 156 5.44 20.97 0.82
CA ASN A 156 5.46 21.81 2.03
C ASN A 156 5.82 21.05 3.33
N PRO A 157 6.96 20.35 3.41
CA PRO A 157 7.31 19.54 4.58
C PRO A 157 7.36 20.34 5.88
N LYS A 158 7.86 21.58 5.84
CA LYS A 158 7.97 22.43 7.05
C LYS A 158 6.63 22.70 7.73
N THR A 159 5.57 22.93 6.96
CA THR A 159 4.22 23.21 7.51
C THR A 159 3.44 21.95 7.87
N ASN A 160 3.88 20.78 7.40
CA ASN A 160 3.25 19.51 7.66
C ASN A 160 3.95 18.67 8.76
N ARG A 161 5.11 19.13 9.25
CA ARG A 161 5.82 18.44 10.33
C ARG A 161 4.92 18.32 11.57
N GLY A 162 4.78 17.07 12.06
CA GLY A 162 3.91 16.78 13.19
C GLY A 162 2.44 16.53 12.82
N ASN A 163 2.05 16.65 11.56
CA ASN A 163 0.74 16.20 11.10
C ASN A 163 0.72 14.67 10.89
N ALA A 164 -0.48 14.06 10.97
CA ALA A 164 -0.67 12.65 10.65
C ALA A 164 -0.08 12.32 9.26
N GLY A 165 0.72 11.26 9.19
CA GLY A 165 1.48 10.87 7.99
C GLY A 165 2.85 11.56 7.85
N PHE A 166 3.19 12.52 8.74
CA PHE A 166 4.51 13.17 8.75
C PHE A 166 4.98 13.56 10.15
N THR A 167 4.65 12.77 11.14
CA THR A 167 5.23 12.85 12.49
C THR A 167 6.62 12.23 12.52
N ASP A 168 7.45 12.64 13.47
CA ASP A 168 8.78 12.04 13.65
C ASP A 168 8.67 10.56 14.05
N GLU A 169 7.61 10.18 14.78
CA GLU A 169 7.32 8.82 15.19
C GLU A 169 6.98 7.93 13.98
N GLU A 170 6.06 8.34 13.12
CA GLU A 170 5.66 7.60 11.92
C GLU A 170 6.83 7.41 10.96
N ARG A 171 7.58 8.48 10.70
CA ARG A 171 8.80 8.46 9.88
C ARG A 171 9.88 7.56 10.49
N GLY A 172 10.04 7.63 11.81
CA GLY A 172 10.97 6.78 12.56
C GLY A 172 10.64 5.29 12.45
N LYS A 173 9.35 4.92 12.51
CA LYS A 173 8.92 3.52 12.28
C LYS A 173 9.18 3.05 10.86
N PHE A 174 8.94 3.91 9.86
CA PHE A 174 9.27 3.56 8.48
C PHE A 174 10.78 3.39 8.28
N THR A 175 11.60 4.26 8.87
CA THR A 175 13.07 4.11 8.89
C THR A 175 13.50 2.79 9.53
N GLN A 176 12.86 2.39 10.66
CA GLN A 176 13.12 1.10 11.30
C GLN A 176 12.71 -0.08 10.42
N LEU A 177 11.60 0.04 9.67
CA LEU A 177 11.19 -0.98 8.71
C LEU A 177 12.23 -1.15 7.59
N LEU A 178 12.70 -0.07 6.99
CA LEU A 178 13.77 -0.14 5.99
C LEU A 178 15.06 -0.71 6.58
N GLY A 179 15.44 -0.28 7.78
CA GLY A 179 16.61 -0.78 8.52
C GLY A 179 16.53 -2.26 8.89
N ALA A 180 15.33 -2.84 8.92
CA ALA A 180 15.10 -4.27 9.18
C ALA A 180 15.37 -5.17 7.94
N GLY A 181 15.79 -4.61 6.81
CA GLY A 181 16.20 -5.37 5.63
C GLY A 181 15.29 -5.15 4.40
N PHE A 182 14.59 -4.01 4.34
CA PHE A 182 13.71 -3.66 3.22
C PHE A 182 14.20 -2.42 2.49
N THR A 183 13.95 -2.38 1.18
CA THR A 183 14.28 -1.27 0.28
C THR A 183 13.03 -0.62 -0.24
N ASP A 184 12.90 0.72 -0.14
CA ASP A 184 11.93 1.52 -0.88
C ASP A 184 12.34 1.54 -2.37
N THR A 185 11.65 0.76 -3.18
CA THR A 185 12.04 0.50 -4.57
C THR A 185 12.00 1.74 -5.43
N PHE A 186 10.96 2.58 -5.26
CA PHE A 186 10.84 3.83 -6.03
C PHE A 186 11.97 4.79 -5.68
N ARG A 187 12.22 5.03 -4.39
CA ARG A 187 13.25 5.97 -3.96
C ARG A 187 14.65 5.47 -4.29
N ALA A 188 14.89 4.16 -4.25
CA ALA A 188 16.16 3.57 -4.63
C ALA A 188 16.47 3.73 -6.14
N LEU A 189 15.45 3.62 -7.01
CA LEU A 189 15.61 3.84 -8.45
C LEU A 189 15.60 5.33 -8.83
N HIS A 190 14.94 6.18 -8.05
CA HIS A 190 14.75 7.61 -8.33
C HIS A 190 15.15 8.49 -7.12
N PRO A 191 16.42 8.46 -6.68
CA PRO A 191 16.84 9.04 -5.38
C PRO A 191 16.63 10.56 -5.28
N GLY A 192 16.68 11.27 -6.39
CA GLY A 192 16.54 12.75 -6.44
C GLY A 192 15.25 13.23 -7.10
N LEU A 193 14.31 12.34 -7.42
CA LEU A 193 13.09 12.76 -8.11
C LEU A 193 12.13 13.45 -7.14
N GLU A 194 12.00 14.75 -7.27
CA GLU A 194 11.07 15.59 -6.51
C GLU A 194 9.67 15.57 -7.11
N GLN A 195 8.68 15.97 -6.31
CA GLN A 195 7.29 16.15 -6.73
C GLN A 195 6.62 14.89 -7.31
N ALA A 196 7.13 13.72 -6.94
CA ALA A 196 6.56 12.42 -7.26
C ALA A 196 5.68 11.97 -6.10
N TYR A 197 4.38 12.15 -6.24
CA TYR A 197 3.41 11.89 -5.18
C TYR A 197 2.41 10.84 -5.60
N THR A 198 1.75 10.23 -4.59
CA THR A 198 0.76 9.17 -4.81
C THR A 198 -0.62 9.55 -4.28
N TRP A 199 -0.71 10.53 -3.40
CA TRP A 199 -1.94 11.01 -2.78
C TRP A 199 -2.06 12.53 -2.81
N TRP A 200 -3.30 13.03 -3.02
CA TRP A 200 -3.66 14.44 -3.00
C TRP A 200 -5.02 14.62 -2.32
N SER A 201 -5.08 15.52 -1.35
CA SER A 201 -6.36 15.91 -0.74
C SER A 201 -7.37 16.36 -1.80
N TYR A 202 -8.63 15.96 -1.67
CA TYR A 202 -9.71 16.50 -2.51
C TYR A 202 -9.93 18.02 -2.33
N ARG A 203 -9.40 18.60 -1.26
CA ARG A 203 -9.55 20.02 -0.96
C ARG A 203 -8.56 20.85 -1.78
N PHE A 204 -8.97 22.08 -2.10
CA PHE A 204 -8.11 23.12 -2.68
C PHE A 204 -7.49 22.76 -4.05
N ARG A 205 -8.10 21.86 -4.81
CA ARG A 205 -7.57 21.36 -6.10
C ARG A 205 -6.11 20.88 -5.97
N SER A 206 -5.82 20.15 -4.91
CA SER A 206 -4.45 19.76 -4.57
C SER A 206 -3.77 18.95 -5.66
N ARG A 207 -4.50 18.08 -6.37
CA ARG A 207 -3.95 17.27 -7.45
C ARG A 207 -3.57 18.11 -8.67
N GLU A 208 -4.39 19.07 -9.07
CA GLU A 208 -4.09 20.01 -10.17
C GLU A 208 -2.84 20.87 -9.90
N ARG A 209 -2.59 21.19 -8.64
CA ARG A 209 -1.43 21.98 -8.18
C ARG A 209 -0.23 21.11 -7.81
N ASN A 210 -0.35 19.82 -7.93
CA ASN A 210 0.61 18.82 -7.43
C ASN A 210 1.03 19.08 -5.97
N THR A 211 0.07 19.43 -5.11
CA THR A 211 0.26 19.55 -3.66
C THR A 211 -0.06 18.19 -3.02
N GLY A 212 0.85 17.25 -3.18
CA GLY A 212 0.64 15.86 -2.85
C GLY A 212 1.67 15.31 -1.86
N TRP A 213 1.48 14.03 -1.52
CA TRP A 213 2.31 13.22 -0.66
C TRP A 213 2.56 11.86 -1.32
N ARG A 214 3.75 11.30 -1.16
CA ARG A 214 4.05 9.93 -1.52
C ARG A 214 3.90 9.07 -0.26
N ILE A 215 2.79 8.34 -0.19
CA ILE A 215 2.42 7.49 0.96
C ILE A 215 2.09 6.06 0.56
N ASP A 216 2.03 5.77 -0.74
CA ASP A 216 1.89 4.44 -1.30
C ASP A 216 3.25 3.95 -1.79
N TYR A 217 3.60 2.73 -1.42
CA TYR A 217 4.94 2.19 -1.64
C TYR A 217 4.92 0.77 -2.20
N PHE A 218 6.02 0.43 -2.86
CA PHE A 218 6.51 -0.93 -3.00
C PHE A 218 7.84 -1.04 -2.27
N LEU A 219 7.92 -1.96 -1.31
CA LEU A 219 9.15 -2.34 -0.65
C LEU A 219 9.51 -3.77 -1.05
N THR A 220 10.79 -4.07 -1.13
CA THR A 220 11.28 -5.43 -1.30
C THR A 220 12.31 -5.76 -0.24
N SER A 221 12.40 -7.05 0.13
CA SER A 221 13.59 -7.52 0.85
C SER A 221 14.84 -7.08 0.11
N ASN A 222 15.88 -6.65 0.83
CA ASN A 222 17.13 -6.17 0.23
C ASN A 222 17.75 -7.20 -0.73
N ARG A 223 17.64 -8.49 -0.43
CA ARG A 223 18.13 -9.59 -1.29
C ARG A 223 17.30 -9.77 -2.57
N LEU A 224 16.07 -9.25 -2.62
CA LEU A 224 15.21 -9.29 -3.81
C LEU A 224 15.41 -8.06 -4.69
N PHE A 225 15.88 -6.94 -4.12
CA PHE A 225 16.02 -5.66 -4.84
C PHE A 225 16.81 -5.77 -6.16
N PRO A 226 17.87 -6.58 -6.30
CA PRO A 226 18.57 -6.74 -7.60
C PRO A 226 17.70 -7.24 -8.75
N ARG A 227 16.55 -7.86 -8.48
CA ARG A 227 15.55 -8.29 -9.47
C ARG A 227 14.56 -7.19 -9.86
N VAL A 228 14.57 -6.05 -9.18
CA VAL A 228 13.70 -4.92 -9.51
C VAL A 228 14.13 -4.28 -10.81
N LYS A 229 13.23 -4.23 -11.79
CA LYS A 229 13.45 -3.60 -13.10
C LYS A 229 12.87 -2.22 -13.19
N ASP A 230 11.71 -2.02 -12.55
CA ASP A 230 10.99 -0.75 -12.59
C ASP A 230 10.11 -0.58 -11.36
N ALA A 231 9.97 0.67 -10.91
CA ALA A 231 9.02 1.09 -9.89
C ALA A 231 8.42 2.43 -10.33
N ALA A 232 7.10 2.47 -10.56
CA ALA A 232 6.44 3.62 -11.17
C ALA A 232 5.27 4.14 -10.33
N ILE A 233 5.00 5.44 -10.49
CA ILE A 233 3.83 6.15 -9.96
C ILE A 233 2.97 6.58 -11.16
N HIS A 234 1.70 6.18 -11.19
CA HIS A 234 0.77 6.46 -12.29
C HIS A 234 -0.09 7.69 -11.96
N ALA A 235 0.55 8.86 -11.83
CA ALA A 235 -0.07 10.11 -11.37
C ALA A 235 -1.19 10.62 -12.30
N ASP A 236 -1.23 10.18 -13.54
CA ASP A 236 -2.25 10.48 -14.55
C ASP A 236 -3.52 9.63 -14.43
N VAL A 237 -3.52 8.59 -13.61
CA VAL A 237 -4.67 7.72 -13.35
C VAL A 237 -5.55 8.33 -12.26
N TYR A 238 -6.79 8.62 -12.60
CA TYR A 238 -7.81 9.18 -11.73
C TYR A 238 -8.81 8.12 -11.26
N GLY A 239 -9.66 8.46 -10.29
CA GLY A 239 -10.71 7.58 -9.74
C GLY A 239 -10.72 7.56 -8.20
N SER A 240 -9.56 7.82 -7.60
CA SER A 240 -9.35 7.96 -6.16
C SER A 240 -8.57 9.24 -5.87
N ASP A 241 -8.44 9.63 -4.62
CA ASP A 241 -7.47 10.64 -4.14
C ASP A 241 -6.03 10.11 -4.10
N HIS A 242 -5.86 8.80 -4.25
CA HIS A 242 -4.56 8.17 -4.57
C HIS A 242 -4.48 7.84 -6.06
N CYS A 243 -3.27 7.73 -6.58
CA CYS A 243 -3.00 7.08 -7.86
C CYS A 243 -2.37 5.70 -7.65
N PRO A 244 -2.45 4.81 -8.66
CA PRO A 244 -1.78 3.52 -8.58
C PRO A 244 -0.25 3.66 -8.55
N VAL A 245 0.40 2.69 -7.93
CA VAL A 245 1.84 2.47 -8.02
C VAL A 245 2.12 1.07 -8.55
N SER A 246 3.24 0.86 -9.20
CA SER A 246 3.60 -0.45 -9.75
C SER A 246 5.06 -0.81 -9.53
N LEU A 247 5.31 -2.12 -9.52
CA LEU A 247 6.64 -2.73 -9.44
C LEU A 247 6.77 -3.80 -10.51
N THR A 248 7.92 -3.86 -11.18
CA THR A 248 8.26 -4.95 -12.10
C THR A 248 9.51 -5.67 -11.61
N LEU A 249 9.41 -7.00 -11.46
CA LEU A 249 10.54 -7.91 -11.22
C LEU A 249 10.85 -8.74 -12.48
N ASP A 250 12.13 -9.07 -12.66
CA ASP A 250 12.54 -10.12 -13.63
C ASP A 250 12.24 -11.52 -13.11
#